data_13ba3a2aea2c1d0e31f95a84f7066734
#
_entry.id   13ba3a2aea2c1d0e31f95a84f7066734
#
_cell.length_a   1.000
_cell.length_b   1.000
_cell.length_c   1.000
_cell.angle_alpha   90.00
_cell.angle_beta   90.00
_cell.angle_gamma   90.00
#
_symmetry.space_group_name_H-M   'P 1'
#
loop_
_entity.id
_entity.type
_entity.pdbx_description
1 polymer ?
#
loop_
_entity_poly.entity_id
_entity_poly.type
_entity_poly.pdbx_seq_one_letter_code
_entity_poly.pdbx_strand_id
1 'polypeptide(L)'
;MADPDWTLPAPEVEAIVSGRHGDPFAALGLHQSGNDWVVRAFVPGAEELEVLDKDGKRLVWLPRRHQAGFFEGSLPLSNRQTLGYLARNAGGSWTVTDPYLF
;
A
#
# COMPACT_ATOMS: atom_id res chain seq x y z
N MET A 1 -4.17 -7.92 -20.64
CA MET A 1 -2.83 -7.51 -20.19
C MET A 1 -2.53 -8.19 -18.87
N ALA A 2 -1.36 -8.80 -18.73
CA ALA A 2 -0.98 -9.48 -17.49
C ALA A 2 -0.65 -8.46 -16.41
N ASP A 3 -0.96 -8.80 -15.13
CA ASP A 3 -0.56 -7.99 -14.02
C ASP A 3 0.98 -8.00 -13.85
N PRO A 4 1.57 -6.93 -13.31
CA PRO A 4 3.00 -6.95 -12.98
C PRO A 4 3.37 -8.09 -12.04
N ASP A 5 4.62 -8.55 -12.12
CA ASP A 5 5.10 -9.68 -11.30
C ASP A 5 4.98 -9.43 -9.80
N TRP A 6 5.02 -8.16 -9.37
CA TRP A 6 4.91 -7.81 -7.96
C TRP A 6 3.47 -7.84 -7.45
N THR A 7 2.47 -8.03 -8.31
CA THR A 7 1.06 -8.03 -7.91
C THR A 7 0.77 -9.20 -6.97
N LEU A 8 0.22 -8.90 -5.80
CA LEU A 8 -0.08 -9.93 -4.81
C LEU A 8 -1.27 -10.79 -5.29
N PRO A 9 -1.15 -12.13 -5.23
CA PRO A 9 -2.25 -13.00 -5.64
C PRO A 9 -3.52 -12.79 -4.79
N ALA A 10 -4.68 -12.96 -5.41
CA ALA A 10 -5.96 -12.76 -4.74
C ALA A 10 -6.12 -13.54 -3.43
N PRO A 11 -5.69 -14.81 -3.33
CA PRO A 11 -5.78 -15.52 -2.05
C PRO A 11 -5.00 -14.87 -0.92
N GLU A 12 -3.82 -14.28 -1.22
CA GLU A 12 -3.04 -13.57 -0.21
C GLU A 12 -3.71 -12.25 0.21
N VAL A 13 -4.29 -11.52 -0.74
CA VAL A 13 -5.05 -10.31 -0.44
C VAL A 13 -6.21 -10.64 0.50
N GLU A 14 -6.96 -11.71 0.20
CA GLU A 14 -8.05 -12.15 1.05
C GLU A 14 -7.57 -12.52 2.45
N ALA A 15 -6.43 -13.18 2.56
CA ALA A 15 -5.86 -13.53 3.86
C ALA A 15 -5.50 -12.28 4.68
N ILE A 16 -4.96 -11.25 4.03
CA ILE A 16 -4.63 -9.98 4.69
C ILE A 16 -5.88 -9.29 5.19
N VAL A 17 -6.90 -9.11 4.33
CA VAL A 17 -8.10 -8.36 4.69
C VAL A 17 -8.94 -9.07 5.73
N SER A 18 -8.84 -10.40 5.84
CA SER A 18 -9.55 -11.19 6.84
C SER A 18 -8.74 -11.47 8.10
N GLY A 19 -7.50 -10.95 8.18
CA GLY A 19 -6.62 -11.13 9.34
C GLY A 19 -6.05 -12.54 9.48
N ARG A 20 -6.00 -13.32 8.40
CA ARG A 20 -5.52 -14.71 8.41
C ARG A 20 -4.14 -14.90 7.80
N HIS A 21 -3.49 -13.81 7.37
CA HIS A 21 -2.14 -13.91 6.79
C HIS A 21 -1.14 -14.23 7.90
N GLY A 22 -0.28 -15.23 7.67
CA GLY A 22 0.66 -15.68 8.69
C GLY A 22 1.83 -14.72 8.90
N ASP A 23 2.18 -13.92 7.89
CA ASP A 23 3.30 -12.98 7.98
C ASP A 23 2.99 -11.71 7.19
N PRO A 24 2.21 -10.78 7.79
CA PRO A 24 1.87 -9.54 7.09
C PRO A 24 3.08 -8.65 6.80
N PHE A 25 4.18 -8.75 7.55
CA PHE A 25 5.40 -7.98 7.27
C PHE A 25 6.05 -8.41 5.95
N ALA A 26 5.82 -9.64 5.50
CA ALA A 26 6.34 -10.10 4.22
C ALA A 26 5.57 -9.49 3.04
N ALA A 27 4.35 -9.04 3.25
CA ALA A 27 3.47 -8.53 2.19
C ALA A 27 3.27 -7.03 2.25
N LEU A 28 2.97 -6.47 3.44
CA LEU A 28 2.65 -5.06 3.62
C LEU A 28 3.90 -4.20 3.74
N GLY A 29 3.75 -2.90 3.44
CA GLY A 29 4.82 -1.92 3.53
C GLY A 29 5.51 -1.67 2.20
N LEU A 30 6.76 -1.23 2.27
CA LEU A 30 7.56 -0.88 1.10
C LEU A 30 8.50 -2.04 0.75
N HIS A 31 8.41 -2.52 -0.48
CA HIS A 31 9.20 -3.64 -0.98
C HIS A 31 9.83 -3.32 -2.32
N GLN A 32 10.99 -3.89 -2.58
CA GLN A 32 11.63 -3.80 -3.88
C GLN A 32 11.43 -5.11 -4.63
N SER A 33 10.95 -5.00 -5.88
CA SER A 33 10.75 -6.15 -6.76
C SER A 33 11.46 -5.84 -8.08
N GLY A 34 12.64 -6.42 -8.29
CA GLY A 34 13.46 -6.08 -9.43
C GLY A 34 13.86 -4.61 -9.40
N ASN A 35 13.48 -3.85 -10.42
CA ASN A 35 13.73 -2.40 -10.49
C ASN A 35 12.57 -1.57 -9.96
N ASP A 36 11.52 -2.22 -9.49
CA ASP A 36 10.30 -1.53 -9.02
C ASP A 36 10.28 -1.45 -7.50
N TRP A 37 9.84 -0.30 -6.98
CA TRP A 37 9.50 -0.14 -5.58
C TRP A 37 7.98 -0.27 -5.46
N VAL A 38 7.51 -1.14 -4.58
CA VAL A 38 6.10 -1.47 -4.44
C VAL A 38 5.65 -1.18 -3.02
N VAL A 39 4.49 -0.52 -2.89
CA VAL A 39 3.87 -0.30 -1.58
C VAL A 39 2.58 -1.09 -1.52
N ARG A 40 2.37 -1.77 -0.40
CA ARG A 40 1.13 -2.47 -0.09
C ARG A 40 0.65 -2.00 1.27
N ALA A 41 -0.61 -1.59 1.33
CA ALA A 41 -1.20 -1.08 2.56
C ALA A 41 -2.62 -1.63 2.76
N PHE A 42 -2.97 -1.92 4.00
CA PHE A 42 -4.33 -2.29 4.36
C PHE A 42 -4.87 -1.22 5.29
N VAL A 43 -5.80 -0.40 4.78
CA VAL A 43 -6.40 0.72 5.52
C VAL A 43 -7.92 0.56 5.44
N PRO A 44 -8.51 -0.17 6.39
CA PRO A 44 -9.97 -0.38 6.38
C PRO A 44 -10.72 0.95 6.42
N GLY A 45 -11.75 1.06 5.58
CA GLY A 45 -12.56 2.27 5.50
C GLY A 45 -12.06 3.31 4.51
N ALA A 46 -10.84 3.17 3.98
CA ALA A 46 -10.33 4.10 2.97
C ALA A 46 -10.86 3.74 1.58
N GLU A 47 -11.22 4.75 0.82
CA GLU A 47 -11.59 4.61 -0.58
C GLU A 47 -10.44 5.03 -1.49
N GLU A 48 -9.59 5.95 -1.02
CA GLU A 48 -8.42 6.44 -1.73
C GLU A 48 -7.23 6.50 -0.78
N LEU A 49 -6.03 6.28 -1.31
CA LEU A 49 -4.80 6.32 -0.53
C LEU A 49 -3.70 7.01 -1.34
N GLU A 50 -3.10 8.04 -0.75
CA GLU A 50 -1.92 8.69 -1.30
C GLU A 50 -0.69 8.25 -0.52
N VAL A 51 0.42 8.03 -1.22
CA VAL A 51 1.72 7.84 -0.59
C VAL A 51 2.45 9.17 -0.57
N LEU A 52 2.92 9.56 0.61
CA LEU A 52 3.60 10.83 0.83
C LEU A 52 5.07 10.58 1.17
N ASP A 53 5.95 11.52 0.77
CA ASP A 53 7.34 11.48 1.21
C ASP A 53 7.46 12.06 2.64
N LYS A 54 8.69 12.13 3.15
CA LYS A 54 8.96 12.63 4.49
C LYS A 54 8.55 14.09 4.69
N ASP A 55 8.43 14.86 3.61
CA ASP A 55 8.06 16.27 3.65
C ASP A 55 6.55 16.47 3.46
N GLY A 56 5.79 15.38 3.31
CA GLY A 56 4.35 15.43 3.12
C GLY A 56 3.93 15.63 1.67
N LYS A 57 4.85 15.53 0.74
CA LYS A 57 4.56 15.64 -0.69
C LYS A 57 3.99 14.33 -1.23
N ARG A 58 2.95 14.43 -2.04
CA ARG A 58 2.38 13.24 -2.68
C ARG A 58 3.34 12.68 -3.73
N LEU A 59 3.65 11.39 -3.59
CA LEU A 59 4.44 10.65 -4.57
C LEU A 59 3.53 9.97 -5.58
N VAL A 60 2.46 9.32 -5.11
CA VAL A 60 1.58 8.56 -5.98
C VAL A 60 0.24 8.30 -5.28
N TRP A 61 -0.80 8.13 -6.07
CA TRP A 61 -2.07 7.53 -5.63
C TRP A 61 -1.94 6.02 -5.81
N LEU A 62 -2.29 5.25 -4.77
CA LEU A 62 -2.28 3.79 -4.87
C LEU A 62 -3.64 3.29 -5.34
N PRO A 63 -3.68 2.39 -6.32
CA PRO A 63 -4.93 1.73 -6.70
C PRO A 63 -5.47 0.88 -5.55
N ARG A 64 -6.79 0.94 -5.34
CA ARG A 64 -7.45 0.05 -4.40
C ARG A 64 -7.68 -1.30 -5.07
N ARG A 65 -7.09 -2.37 -4.50
CA ARG A 65 -7.17 -3.72 -5.05
C ARG A 65 -8.27 -4.55 -4.41
N HIS A 66 -8.77 -4.13 -3.25
CA HIS A 66 -9.85 -4.82 -2.55
C HIS A 66 -10.69 -3.77 -1.83
N GLN A 67 -12.02 -3.91 -1.92
CA GLN A 67 -12.94 -2.93 -1.34
C GLN A 67 -12.86 -2.83 0.18
N ALA A 68 -12.28 -3.82 0.85
CA ALA A 68 -12.04 -3.76 2.28
C ALA A 68 -10.95 -2.76 2.68
N GLY A 69 -10.20 -2.21 1.70
CA GLY A 69 -9.16 -1.20 1.95
C GLY A 69 -7.74 -1.69 1.70
N PHE A 70 -7.55 -2.65 0.82
CA PHE A 70 -6.21 -3.09 0.42
C PHE A 70 -5.76 -2.31 -0.81
N PHE A 71 -4.59 -1.67 -0.71
CA PHE A 71 -4.00 -0.85 -1.75
C PHE A 71 -2.63 -1.39 -2.12
N GLU A 72 -2.31 -1.35 -3.40
CA GLU A 72 -1.04 -1.87 -3.90
C GLU A 72 -0.66 -1.10 -5.17
N GLY A 73 0.60 -0.68 -5.26
CA GLY A 73 1.08 0.00 -6.46
C GLY A 73 2.58 0.22 -6.44
N SER A 74 3.13 0.58 -7.59
CA SER A 74 4.55 0.90 -7.72
C SER A 74 4.79 2.38 -7.47
N LEU A 75 6.01 2.71 -7.03
CA LEU A 75 6.45 4.05 -6.70
C LEU A 75 7.65 4.45 -7.54
N PRO A 76 7.75 5.75 -7.93
CA PRO A 76 8.92 6.24 -8.66
C PRO A 76 10.08 6.55 -7.71
N LEU A 77 10.60 5.54 -7.00
CA LEU A 77 11.71 5.71 -6.07
C LEU A 77 13.01 5.21 -6.68
N SER A 78 14.11 5.84 -6.30
CA SER A 78 15.46 5.37 -6.64
C SER A 78 16.09 4.62 -5.47
N ASN A 79 15.59 4.81 -4.25
CA ASN A 79 16.07 4.12 -3.05
C ASN A 79 14.98 4.09 -2.00
N ARG A 80 15.22 3.30 -0.94
CA ARG A 80 14.29 3.23 0.19
C ARG A 80 14.29 4.55 0.95
N GLN A 81 13.12 5.02 1.31
CA GLN A 81 12.97 6.26 2.08
C GLN A 81 11.76 6.17 3.00
N THR A 82 11.66 7.12 3.93
CA THR A 82 10.53 7.20 4.86
C THR A 82 9.29 7.66 4.11
N LEU A 83 8.19 6.94 4.29
CA LEU A 83 6.93 7.25 3.63
C LEU A 83 5.81 7.40 4.66
N GLY A 84 4.75 8.06 4.23
CA GLY A 84 3.51 8.15 4.99
C GLY A 84 2.32 7.97 4.07
N TYR A 85 1.13 7.89 4.66
CA TYR A 85 -0.10 7.75 3.88
C TYR A 85 -1.11 8.83 4.25
N LEU A 86 -1.85 9.30 3.25
CA LEU A 86 -3.05 10.09 3.44
C LEU A 86 -4.21 9.29 2.87
N ALA A 87 -5.15 8.92 3.74
CA ALA A 87 -6.32 8.14 3.35
C ALA A 87 -7.55 9.05 3.23
N ARG A 88 -8.46 8.70 2.34
CA ARG A 88 -9.71 9.45 2.13
C ARG A 88 -10.89 8.52 1.96
N ASN A 89 -12.05 9.01 2.42
CA ASN A 89 -13.35 8.42 2.08
C ASN A 89 -14.40 9.54 2.07
N ALA A 90 -15.68 9.18 1.94
CA ALA A 90 -16.76 10.16 1.90
C ALA A 90 -16.85 11.02 3.16
N GLY A 91 -16.34 10.53 4.29
CA GLY A 91 -16.37 11.26 5.57
C GLY A 91 -15.22 12.22 5.79
N GLY A 92 -14.20 12.21 4.92
CA GLY A 92 -13.05 13.09 5.05
C GLY A 92 -11.72 12.42 4.73
N SER A 93 -10.63 12.98 5.27
CA SER A 93 -9.29 12.47 5.08
C SER A 93 -8.56 12.39 6.42
N TRP A 94 -7.59 11.47 6.49
CA TRP A 94 -6.75 11.31 7.69
C TRP A 94 -5.39 10.77 7.31
N THR A 95 -4.38 11.06 8.14
CA THR A 95 -3.04 10.50 7.96
C THR A 95 -2.98 9.12 8.63
N VAL A 96 -2.20 8.23 8.04
CA VAL A 96 -2.05 6.86 8.54
C VAL A 96 -0.59 6.62 8.90
N THR A 97 -0.37 6.14 10.12
CA THR A 97 0.93 5.64 10.54
C THR A 97 0.92 4.12 10.34
N ASP A 98 1.77 3.64 9.44
CA ASP A 98 1.79 2.22 9.08
C ASP A 98 3.05 1.57 9.66
N PRO A 99 2.90 0.59 10.58
CA PRO A 99 4.07 -0.08 11.17
C PRO A 99 4.84 -0.91 10.15
N TYR A 100 4.25 -1.22 8.99
CA TYR A 100 4.91 -2.01 7.95
C TYR A 100 5.76 -1.18 6.99
N LEU A 101 5.82 0.15 7.17
CA LEU A 101 6.58 1.04 6.29
C LEU A 101 8.05 1.20 6.69
N PHE A 102 8.54 0.42 7.58
CA PHE A 102 9.94 0.50 8.04
C PHE A 102 10.87 -0.42 7.28
#